data_f7f56571ea3ac1e1c467496f15c37f6b
#
_entry.id   f7f56571ea3ac1e1c467496f15c37f6b
#
_cell.length_a   1.000
_cell.length_b   1.000
_cell.length_c   1.000
_cell.angle_alpha   90.00
_cell.angle_beta   90.00
_cell.angle_gamma   90.00
#
_symmetry.space_group_name_H-M   'P 1'
#
loop_
_entity.id
_entity.type
_entity.pdbx_description
1 polymer ?
#
loop_
_entity_poly.entity_id
_entity_poly.type
_entity_poly.pdbx_seq_one_letter_code
_entity_poly.pdbx_strand_id
1 'polypeptide(L)'
;DPLQRDIVSEMLERNAVSCAVCATASDVVKAMRKRDFDLILTDINMPGTNGFALIELLRKSNIGNSRTIPIVAMTARDDDDSKPLLKRGFSGCIFKPFSMQELLERISMVMEKPMVPDDVRIDFSPLVENVTEPAKILKGLSESTSTEIAVLKKNIGHDDRNGVSAILHRIKPVWEMLGIESCLQPLRKSLWDRNSTPADIKKTAAGVITAMENLIENINEELKTIRDEEQNTDS
;
A
#
# COMPACT_ATOMS: atom_id res chain seq x y z
N ASP A 1 -15.31 -6.49 17.21
CA ASP A 1 -15.59 -5.22 17.88
C ASP A 1 -16.12 -4.20 16.87
N PRO A 2 -17.32 -3.59 17.06
CA PRO A 2 -17.87 -2.58 16.16
C PRO A 2 -16.95 -1.37 15.99
N LEU A 3 -16.47 -0.80 17.09
CA LEU A 3 -15.60 0.38 17.06
C LEU A 3 -14.33 0.15 16.23
N GLN A 4 -13.74 -1.02 16.35
CA GLN A 4 -12.53 -1.36 15.58
C GLN A 4 -12.83 -1.44 14.08
N ARG A 5 -13.98 -1.98 13.69
CA ARG A 5 -14.40 -2.03 12.28
C ARG A 5 -14.59 -0.63 11.70
N ASP A 6 -15.20 0.25 12.49
CA ASP A 6 -15.45 1.64 12.08
C ASP A 6 -14.11 2.39 11.92
N ILE A 7 -13.17 2.23 12.86
CA ILE A 7 -11.83 2.82 12.79
C ILE A 7 -11.08 2.32 11.54
N VAL A 8 -11.04 1.01 11.31
CA VAL A 8 -10.34 0.43 10.14
C VAL A 8 -11.00 0.87 8.83
N SER A 9 -12.33 0.92 8.77
CA SER A 9 -13.07 1.42 7.59
C SER A 9 -12.72 2.87 7.30
N GLU A 10 -12.79 3.75 8.32
CA GLU A 10 -12.42 5.15 8.17
C GLU A 10 -10.96 5.33 7.73
N MET A 11 -10.06 4.55 8.32
CA MET A 11 -8.66 4.52 7.92
C MET A 11 -8.49 4.19 6.43
N LEU A 12 -9.16 3.18 5.92
CA LEU A 12 -9.08 2.75 4.53
C LEU A 12 -9.74 3.75 3.59
N GLU A 13 -10.92 4.26 3.94
CA GLU A 13 -11.66 5.24 3.13
C GLU A 13 -10.91 6.56 2.97
N ARG A 14 -10.21 7.03 4.01
CA ARG A 14 -9.30 8.20 3.94
C ARG A 14 -8.15 8.02 2.96
N ASN A 15 -7.84 6.78 2.59
CA ASN A 15 -6.80 6.42 1.62
C ASN A 15 -7.42 5.86 0.32
N ALA A 16 -8.61 6.33 -0.04
CA ALA A 16 -9.34 5.97 -1.25
C ALA A 16 -9.56 4.46 -1.45
N VAL A 17 -9.51 3.66 -0.37
CA VAL A 17 -9.77 2.22 -0.40
C VAL A 17 -11.24 1.98 -0.10
N SER A 18 -12.00 1.54 -1.10
CA SER A 18 -13.42 1.22 -0.95
C SER A 18 -13.63 0.01 -0.05
N CYS A 19 -14.42 0.14 1.01
CA CYS A 19 -14.68 -0.90 2.00
C CYS A 19 -16.12 -1.40 1.99
N ALA A 20 -16.31 -2.65 2.40
CA ALA A 20 -17.57 -3.19 2.87
C ALA A 20 -17.40 -3.74 4.27
N VAL A 21 -18.06 -3.13 5.23
CA VAL A 21 -17.98 -3.54 6.64
C VAL A 21 -18.95 -4.68 6.89
N CYS A 22 -18.44 -5.82 7.39
CA CYS A 22 -19.20 -7.02 7.69
C CYS A 22 -19.07 -7.37 9.17
N ALA A 23 -20.17 -7.63 9.84
CA ALA A 23 -20.18 -8.03 11.25
C ALA A 23 -20.02 -9.54 11.44
N THR A 24 -20.46 -10.34 10.47
CA THR A 24 -20.50 -11.80 10.53
C THR A 24 -20.00 -12.44 9.25
N ALA A 25 -19.64 -13.72 9.29
CA ALA A 25 -19.31 -14.50 8.10
C ALA A 25 -20.47 -14.54 7.08
N SER A 26 -21.74 -14.54 7.56
CA SER A 26 -22.91 -14.46 6.70
C SER A 26 -22.97 -13.17 5.91
N ASP A 27 -22.56 -12.06 6.51
CA ASP A 27 -22.54 -10.76 5.83
C ASP A 27 -21.42 -10.70 4.78
N VAL A 28 -20.26 -11.31 5.05
CA VAL A 28 -19.19 -11.49 4.06
C VAL A 28 -19.72 -12.26 2.84
N VAL A 29 -20.38 -13.39 3.06
CA VAL A 29 -20.98 -14.20 1.98
C VAL A 29 -22.00 -13.41 1.19
N LYS A 30 -22.89 -12.63 1.85
CA LYS A 30 -23.87 -11.77 1.18
C LYS A 30 -23.19 -10.68 0.33
N ALA A 31 -22.12 -10.07 0.85
CA ALA A 31 -21.37 -9.04 0.14
C ALA A 31 -20.70 -9.64 -1.11
N MET A 32 -20.01 -10.78 -0.98
CA MET A 32 -19.34 -11.47 -2.08
C MET A 32 -20.28 -12.02 -3.17
N ARG A 33 -21.54 -12.24 -2.86
CA ARG A 33 -22.56 -12.58 -3.88
C ARG A 33 -22.96 -11.39 -4.75
N LYS A 34 -22.74 -10.17 -4.28
CA LYS A 34 -23.13 -8.94 -5.00
C LYS A 34 -22.00 -8.38 -5.87
N ARG A 35 -20.75 -8.54 -5.44
CA ARG A 35 -19.55 -8.09 -6.16
C ARG A 35 -18.32 -8.87 -5.69
N ASP A 36 -17.29 -8.88 -6.53
CA ASP A 36 -15.97 -9.37 -6.14
C ASP A 36 -15.25 -8.33 -5.27
N PHE A 37 -14.32 -8.81 -4.47
CA PHE A 37 -13.44 -8.01 -3.62
C PHE A 37 -12.00 -8.40 -3.92
N ASP A 38 -11.08 -7.45 -3.71
CA ASP A 38 -9.65 -7.68 -3.93
C ASP A 38 -8.98 -8.32 -2.71
N LEU A 39 -9.52 -8.06 -1.50
CA LEU A 39 -8.93 -8.52 -0.23
C LEU A 39 -9.99 -8.58 0.87
N ILE A 40 -9.79 -9.49 1.83
CA ILE A 40 -10.56 -9.54 3.08
C ILE A 40 -9.62 -9.29 4.25
N LEU A 41 -9.97 -8.31 5.10
CA LEU A 41 -9.39 -8.15 6.43
C LEU A 41 -10.33 -8.78 7.46
N THR A 42 -9.81 -9.66 8.30
CA THR A 42 -10.63 -10.31 9.33
C THR A 42 -9.91 -10.42 10.68
N ASP A 43 -10.64 -10.15 11.75
CA ASP A 43 -10.15 -10.53 13.07
C ASP A 43 -10.16 -12.06 13.21
N ILE A 44 -9.14 -12.60 13.85
CA ILE A 44 -9.13 -14.04 14.20
C ILE A 44 -10.14 -14.31 15.32
N ASN A 45 -10.18 -13.42 16.32
CA ASN A 45 -11.00 -13.58 17.52
C ASN A 45 -12.33 -12.81 17.38
N MET A 46 -13.28 -13.37 16.64
CA MET A 46 -14.62 -12.81 16.50
C MET A 46 -15.64 -13.59 17.34
N PRO A 47 -16.61 -12.90 17.98
CA PRO A 47 -17.72 -13.59 18.64
C PRO A 47 -18.54 -14.42 17.64
N GLY A 48 -18.79 -15.68 17.96
CA GLY A 48 -19.66 -16.59 17.20
C GLY A 48 -18.98 -17.30 16.03
N THR A 49 -18.17 -16.63 15.21
CA THR A 49 -17.43 -17.27 14.11
C THR A 49 -16.03 -16.71 14.08
N ASN A 50 -15.02 -17.53 14.31
CA ASN A 50 -13.64 -17.07 14.27
C ASN A 50 -13.13 -16.95 12.81
N GLY A 51 -12.04 -16.21 12.63
CA GLY A 51 -11.43 -15.98 11.31
C GLY A 51 -11.01 -17.27 10.61
N PHE A 52 -10.69 -18.34 11.35
CA PHE A 52 -10.36 -19.65 10.78
C PHE A 52 -11.58 -20.33 10.15
N ALA A 53 -12.72 -20.26 10.80
CA ALA A 53 -13.97 -20.80 10.25
C ALA A 53 -14.42 -20.01 9.01
N LEU A 54 -14.22 -18.69 9.00
CA LEU A 54 -14.50 -17.85 7.84
C LEU A 54 -13.64 -18.27 6.64
N ILE A 55 -12.32 -18.42 6.80
CA ILE A 55 -11.45 -18.80 5.68
C ILE A 55 -11.78 -20.20 5.16
N GLU A 56 -12.07 -21.15 6.04
CA GLU A 56 -12.47 -22.49 5.64
C GLU A 56 -13.78 -22.50 4.85
N LEU A 57 -14.78 -21.72 5.29
CA LEU A 57 -16.05 -21.53 4.60
C LEU A 57 -15.82 -20.95 3.18
N LEU A 58 -15.03 -19.89 3.07
CA LEU A 58 -14.76 -19.22 1.80
C LEU A 58 -14.01 -20.15 0.83
N ARG A 59 -12.97 -20.85 1.26
CA ARG A 59 -12.18 -21.75 0.42
C ARG A 59 -12.98 -22.97 -0.09
N LYS A 60 -14.00 -23.39 0.64
CA LYS A 60 -14.92 -24.47 0.25
C LYS A 60 -16.12 -23.98 -0.58
N SER A 61 -16.36 -22.66 -0.65
CA SER A 61 -17.48 -22.09 -1.38
C SER A 61 -17.16 -21.77 -2.83
N ASN A 62 -18.20 -21.61 -3.67
CA ASN A 62 -18.13 -21.15 -5.07
C ASN A 62 -18.80 -19.78 -5.21
N ILE A 63 -18.47 -18.81 -4.36
CA ILE A 63 -19.11 -17.51 -4.32
C ILE A 63 -18.10 -16.47 -4.83
N GLY A 64 -18.34 -15.88 -5.99
CA GLY A 64 -17.40 -14.92 -6.60
C GLY A 64 -15.97 -15.48 -6.62
N ASN A 65 -15.01 -14.67 -6.19
CA ASN A 65 -13.60 -15.06 -6.08
C ASN A 65 -13.20 -15.67 -4.72
N SER A 66 -14.14 -16.22 -3.94
CA SER A 66 -13.94 -16.71 -2.56
C SER A 66 -12.79 -17.71 -2.39
N ARG A 67 -12.52 -18.51 -3.42
CA ARG A 67 -11.45 -19.53 -3.38
C ARG A 67 -10.05 -18.94 -3.46
N THR A 68 -9.90 -17.81 -4.11
CA THR A 68 -8.59 -17.21 -4.45
C THR A 68 -8.34 -15.87 -3.78
N ILE A 69 -9.38 -15.19 -3.27
CA ILE A 69 -9.27 -13.88 -2.64
C ILE A 69 -8.24 -13.90 -1.51
N PRO A 70 -7.29 -12.97 -1.46
CA PRO A 70 -6.37 -12.81 -0.34
C PRO A 70 -7.13 -12.51 0.96
N ILE A 71 -6.73 -13.17 2.05
CA ILE A 71 -7.30 -12.95 3.38
C ILE A 71 -6.19 -12.61 4.36
N VAL A 72 -6.25 -11.43 4.96
CA VAL A 72 -5.31 -10.97 5.98
C VAL A 72 -5.96 -11.04 7.35
N ALA A 73 -5.28 -11.71 8.27
CA ALA A 73 -5.70 -11.80 9.66
C ALA A 73 -5.28 -10.56 10.45
N MET A 74 -6.19 -10.00 11.23
CA MET A 74 -5.88 -9.04 12.29
C MET A 74 -5.87 -9.78 13.62
N THR A 75 -4.76 -9.75 14.36
CA THR A 75 -4.61 -10.54 15.60
C THR A 75 -3.90 -9.76 16.71
N ALA A 76 -4.14 -10.14 17.97
CA ALA A 76 -3.35 -9.63 19.07
C ALA A 76 -1.91 -10.20 19.02
N ARG A 77 -0.94 -9.45 19.55
CA ARG A 77 0.47 -9.84 19.63
C ARG A 77 0.68 -10.85 20.76
N ASP A 78 0.31 -12.09 20.53
CA ASP A 78 0.60 -13.15 21.53
C ASP A 78 1.70 -14.11 21.07
N ASP A 79 1.97 -14.21 19.76
CA ASP A 79 3.08 -14.97 19.17
C ASP A 79 3.58 -14.28 17.92
N ASP A 80 4.86 -13.97 17.85
CA ASP A 80 5.56 -13.35 16.71
C ASP A 80 5.65 -14.28 15.47
N ASP A 81 4.99 -15.43 15.49
CA ASP A 81 5.03 -16.42 14.41
C ASP A 81 3.77 -16.38 13.53
N SER A 82 3.90 -15.70 12.38
CA SER A 82 2.87 -15.68 11.32
C SER A 82 2.73 -17.05 10.59
N LYS A 83 3.68 -17.96 10.75
CA LYS A 83 3.72 -19.25 10.03
C LYS A 83 2.50 -20.15 10.26
N PRO A 84 1.92 -20.25 11.48
CA PRO A 84 0.70 -21.02 11.68
C PRO A 84 -0.49 -20.49 10.90
N LEU A 85 -0.58 -19.15 10.70
CA LEU A 85 -1.67 -18.51 9.98
C LEU A 85 -1.56 -18.78 8.47
N LEU A 86 -0.35 -18.65 7.91
CA LEU A 86 -0.09 -18.94 6.50
C LEU A 86 -0.43 -20.40 6.16
N LYS A 87 -0.08 -21.37 7.04
CA LYS A 87 -0.44 -22.78 6.87
C LYS A 87 -1.94 -23.03 6.84
N ARG A 88 -2.74 -22.16 7.48
CA ARG A 88 -4.20 -22.24 7.50
C ARG A 88 -4.88 -21.49 6.36
N GLY A 89 -4.09 -20.95 5.39
CA GLY A 89 -4.60 -20.36 4.17
C GLY A 89 -4.80 -18.85 4.22
N PHE A 90 -4.35 -18.16 5.28
CA PHE A 90 -4.23 -16.70 5.26
C PHE A 90 -3.11 -16.29 4.35
N SER A 91 -3.29 -15.15 3.68
CA SER A 91 -2.29 -14.55 2.80
C SER A 91 -1.30 -13.67 3.55
N GLY A 92 -1.64 -13.27 4.78
CA GLY A 92 -0.82 -12.47 5.67
C GLY A 92 -1.49 -12.22 7.00
N CYS A 93 -0.78 -11.53 7.89
CA CYS A 93 -1.35 -11.07 9.16
C CYS A 93 -0.83 -9.69 9.53
N ILE A 94 -1.59 -8.95 10.33
CA ILE A 94 -1.20 -7.72 10.97
C ILE A 94 -1.47 -7.83 12.47
N PHE A 95 -0.51 -7.38 13.29
CA PHE A 95 -0.61 -7.46 14.74
C PHE A 95 -1.16 -6.17 15.33
N LYS A 96 -2.15 -6.30 16.21
CA LYS A 96 -2.75 -5.18 16.95
C LYS A 96 -1.88 -4.80 18.16
N PRO A 97 -1.73 -3.50 18.47
CA PRO A 97 -2.21 -2.34 17.72
C PRO A 97 -1.34 -2.08 16.48
N PHE A 98 -1.94 -1.55 15.43
CA PHE A 98 -1.25 -1.18 14.19
C PHE A 98 -1.62 0.24 13.76
N SER A 99 -0.69 0.89 13.10
CA SER A 99 -0.88 2.19 12.44
C SER A 99 -1.54 2.02 11.07
N MET A 100 -2.03 3.14 10.50
CA MET A 100 -2.48 3.19 9.11
C MET A 100 -1.40 2.70 8.15
N GLN A 101 -0.17 3.17 8.34
CA GLN A 101 0.96 2.80 7.50
C GLN A 101 1.20 1.29 7.51
N GLU A 102 1.26 0.66 8.67
CA GLU A 102 1.42 -0.80 8.80
C GLU A 102 0.27 -1.57 8.12
N LEU A 103 -0.96 -1.05 8.20
CA LEU A 103 -2.11 -1.65 7.53
C LEU A 103 -1.95 -1.60 6.00
N LEU A 104 -1.65 -0.43 5.44
CA LEU A 104 -1.46 -0.26 3.99
C LEU A 104 -0.26 -1.05 3.46
N GLU A 105 0.86 -1.07 4.19
CA GLU A 105 2.02 -1.90 3.87
C GLU A 105 1.66 -3.37 3.79
N ARG A 106 0.92 -3.87 4.77
CA ARG A 106 0.51 -5.27 4.81
C ARG A 106 -0.44 -5.62 3.66
N ILE A 107 -1.39 -4.75 3.36
CA ILE A 107 -2.30 -4.92 2.22
C ILE A 107 -1.50 -4.94 0.91
N SER A 108 -0.60 -3.98 0.70
CA SER A 108 0.27 -3.89 -0.48
C SER A 108 1.11 -5.15 -0.68
N MET A 109 1.71 -5.67 0.40
CA MET A 109 2.50 -6.91 0.35
C MET A 109 1.68 -8.12 -0.09
N VAL A 110 0.44 -8.22 0.37
CA VAL A 110 -0.45 -9.35 0.08
C VAL A 110 -1.05 -9.26 -1.31
N MET A 111 -1.35 -8.05 -1.76
CA MET A 111 -1.92 -7.79 -3.08
C MET A 111 -0.88 -7.90 -4.21
N GLU A 112 0.42 -7.96 -3.89
CA GLU A 112 1.51 -7.82 -4.86
C GLU A 112 1.36 -6.57 -5.77
N LYS A 113 0.57 -5.61 -5.32
CA LYS A 113 0.37 -4.31 -5.97
C LYS A 113 0.83 -3.23 -5.00
N PRO A 114 1.64 -2.26 -5.44
CA PRO A 114 1.83 -1.07 -4.64
C PRO A 114 0.45 -0.40 -4.52
N MET A 115 -0.08 -0.34 -3.30
CA MET A 115 -1.23 0.50 -3.02
C MET A 115 -0.71 1.92 -2.79
N VAL A 116 -0.44 2.61 -3.87
CA VAL A 116 -0.67 4.04 -3.94
C VAL A 116 -2.03 4.15 -4.62
N PRO A 117 -3.09 4.50 -3.91
CA PRO A 117 -4.34 4.83 -4.57
C PRO A 117 -4.06 5.95 -5.57
N ASP A 118 -4.66 5.87 -6.75
CA ASP A 118 -4.57 6.92 -7.78
C ASP A 118 -5.08 8.28 -7.27
N ASP A 119 -5.57 8.35 -6.04
CA ASP A 119 -6.25 9.50 -5.44
C ASP A 119 -5.78 9.83 -4.00
N VAL A 120 -4.64 9.31 -3.54
CA VAL A 120 -4.02 9.79 -2.29
C VAL A 120 -3.31 11.09 -2.56
N ARG A 121 -3.91 12.20 -2.12
CA ARG A 121 -3.17 13.46 -1.98
C ARG A 121 -2.01 13.24 -1.00
N ILE A 122 -0.81 13.28 -1.55
CA ILE A 122 0.41 13.23 -0.75
C ILE A 122 0.50 14.53 0.04
N ASP A 123 0.67 14.44 1.34
CA ASP A 123 0.93 15.60 2.17
C ASP A 123 2.39 16.04 2.00
N PHE A 124 2.58 17.18 1.35
CA PHE A 124 3.90 17.77 1.15
C PHE A 124 4.35 18.67 2.30
N SER A 125 3.50 18.93 3.30
CA SER A 125 3.85 19.78 4.46
C SER A 125 5.20 19.43 5.08
N PRO A 126 5.58 18.14 5.26
CA PRO A 126 6.88 17.79 5.83
C PRO A 126 8.10 18.29 5.03
N LEU A 127 7.91 18.56 3.72
CA LEU A 127 8.99 19.05 2.85
C LEU A 127 8.97 20.55 2.67
N VAL A 128 7.82 21.21 2.81
CA VAL A 128 7.65 22.63 2.44
C VAL A 128 7.27 23.51 3.62
N GLU A 129 6.95 22.96 4.79
CA GLU A 129 6.67 23.72 6.00
C GLU A 129 7.90 24.54 6.40
N ASN A 130 7.71 25.85 6.63
CA ASN A 130 8.77 26.83 6.93
C ASN A 130 9.81 27.04 5.81
N VAL A 131 9.49 26.74 4.56
CA VAL A 131 10.35 26.99 3.39
C VAL A 131 9.90 28.27 2.68
N THR A 132 10.86 29.11 2.30
CA THR A 132 10.59 30.40 1.62
C THR A 132 10.06 30.22 0.19
N GLU A 133 10.50 29.15 -0.51
CA GLU A 133 10.14 28.87 -1.89
C GLU A 133 9.62 27.43 -2.06
N PRO A 134 8.41 27.09 -1.57
CA PRO A 134 7.87 25.73 -1.61
C PRO A 134 7.76 25.20 -3.06
N ALA A 135 7.34 26.03 -3.99
CA ALA A 135 7.22 25.66 -5.40
C ALA A 135 8.56 25.21 -6.01
N LYS A 136 9.68 25.80 -5.58
CA LYS A 136 11.02 25.44 -6.06
C LYS A 136 11.45 24.06 -5.55
N ILE A 137 11.17 23.75 -4.28
CA ILE A 137 11.43 22.43 -3.68
C ILE A 137 10.64 21.34 -4.40
N LEU A 138 9.34 21.57 -4.61
CA LEU A 138 8.48 20.62 -5.30
C LEU A 138 8.88 20.39 -6.76
N LYS A 139 9.25 21.44 -7.49
CA LYS A 139 9.80 21.31 -8.87
C LYS A 139 11.09 20.48 -8.88
N GLY A 140 12.02 20.76 -7.96
CA GLY A 140 13.26 20.00 -7.84
C GLY A 140 13.00 18.52 -7.52
N LEU A 141 12.01 18.22 -6.67
CA LEU A 141 11.61 16.84 -6.37
C LEU A 141 11.02 16.15 -7.61
N SER A 142 10.16 16.84 -8.38
CA SER A 142 9.59 16.30 -9.62
C SER A 142 10.66 15.97 -10.66
N GLU A 143 11.61 16.88 -10.88
CA GLU A 143 12.73 16.70 -11.83
C GLU A 143 13.66 15.56 -11.40
N SER A 144 14.00 15.51 -10.10
CA SER A 144 14.81 14.42 -9.53
C SER A 144 14.09 13.08 -9.69
N THR A 145 12.80 13.01 -9.36
CA THR A 145 12.00 11.79 -9.49
C THR A 145 11.93 11.32 -10.95
N SER A 146 11.74 12.22 -11.89
CA SER A 146 11.74 11.90 -13.33
C SER A 146 13.09 11.32 -13.79
N THR A 147 14.19 11.87 -13.28
CA THR A 147 15.53 11.37 -13.57
C THR A 147 15.74 9.98 -12.98
N GLU A 148 15.30 9.74 -11.74
CA GLU A 148 15.41 8.43 -11.08
C GLU A 148 14.57 7.36 -11.79
N ILE A 149 13.38 7.70 -12.32
CA ILE A 149 12.58 6.78 -13.15
C ILE A 149 13.38 6.32 -14.38
N ALA A 150 14.03 7.25 -15.08
CA ALA A 150 14.82 6.91 -16.25
C ALA A 150 16.00 5.99 -15.91
N VAL A 151 16.71 6.28 -14.81
CA VAL A 151 17.85 5.47 -14.34
C VAL A 151 17.36 4.11 -13.86
N LEU A 152 16.22 4.04 -13.16
CA LEU A 152 15.62 2.79 -12.69
C LEU A 152 15.23 1.89 -13.89
N LYS A 153 14.55 2.43 -14.89
CA LYS A 153 14.18 1.71 -16.13
C LYS A 153 15.43 1.16 -16.85
N LYS A 154 16.51 1.95 -16.90
CA LYS A 154 17.78 1.54 -17.49
C LYS A 154 18.42 0.38 -16.71
N ASN A 155 18.54 0.48 -15.39
CA ASN A 155 19.20 -0.54 -14.55
C ASN A 155 18.41 -1.86 -14.59
N ILE A 156 17.08 -1.80 -14.59
CA ILE A 156 16.21 -2.99 -14.77
C ILE A 156 16.46 -3.65 -16.13
N GLY A 157 16.61 -2.85 -17.20
CA GLY A 157 16.89 -3.36 -18.53
C GLY A 157 18.25 -4.05 -18.69
N HIS A 158 19.20 -3.77 -17.78
CA HIS A 158 20.54 -4.37 -17.76
C HIS A 158 20.72 -5.40 -16.64
N ASP A 159 19.66 -5.79 -15.91
CA ASP A 159 19.72 -6.65 -14.72
C ASP A 159 20.69 -6.16 -13.62
N ASP A 160 20.92 -4.85 -13.56
CA ASP A 160 21.81 -4.22 -12.56
C ASP A 160 21.09 -4.07 -11.21
N ARG A 161 21.10 -5.14 -10.42
CA ARG A 161 20.53 -5.16 -9.07
C ARG A 161 21.14 -4.11 -8.13
N ASN A 162 22.43 -3.86 -8.27
CA ASN A 162 23.14 -2.89 -7.42
C ASN A 162 22.71 -1.46 -7.77
N GLY A 163 22.58 -1.13 -9.05
CA GLY A 163 22.07 0.14 -9.52
C GLY A 163 20.62 0.37 -9.09
N VAL A 164 19.77 -0.65 -9.16
CA VAL A 164 18.40 -0.58 -8.64
C VAL A 164 18.38 -0.33 -7.13
N SER A 165 19.19 -1.07 -6.36
CA SER A 165 19.30 -0.89 -4.89
C SER A 165 19.78 0.50 -4.52
N ALA A 166 20.74 1.06 -5.25
CA ALA A 166 21.25 2.41 -5.03
C ALA A 166 20.18 3.49 -5.23
N ILE A 167 19.29 3.32 -6.21
CA ILE A 167 18.15 4.24 -6.42
C ILE A 167 17.20 4.18 -5.22
N LEU A 168 16.79 2.97 -4.81
CA LEU A 168 15.89 2.83 -3.66
C LEU A 168 16.48 3.46 -2.39
N HIS A 169 17.79 3.39 -2.23
CA HIS A 169 18.47 4.01 -1.09
C HIS A 169 18.43 5.55 -1.16
N ARG A 170 18.55 6.12 -2.35
CA ARG A 170 18.49 7.60 -2.54
C ARG A 170 17.12 8.17 -2.33
N ILE A 171 16.07 7.52 -2.88
CA ILE A 171 14.71 8.04 -2.79
C ILE A 171 14.07 7.81 -1.42
N LYS A 172 14.50 6.78 -0.68
CA LYS A 172 13.91 6.35 0.58
C LYS A 172 13.73 7.48 1.61
N PRO A 173 14.73 8.35 1.91
CA PRO A 173 14.56 9.37 2.96
C PRO A 173 13.41 10.35 2.67
N VAL A 174 13.26 10.78 1.41
CA VAL A 174 12.17 11.68 1.01
C VAL A 174 10.83 10.94 1.06
N TRP A 175 10.80 9.69 0.66
CA TRP A 175 9.59 8.86 0.69
C TRP A 175 9.14 8.54 2.12
N GLU A 176 10.08 8.37 3.06
CA GLU A 176 9.78 8.26 4.49
C GLU A 176 9.14 9.54 5.03
N MET A 177 9.66 10.71 4.67
CA MET A 177 9.07 12.00 5.07
C MET A 177 7.65 12.19 4.53
N LEU A 178 7.36 11.67 3.33
CA LEU A 178 6.04 11.73 2.69
C LEU A 178 5.11 10.57 3.11
N GLY A 179 5.58 9.62 3.91
CA GLY A 179 4.79 8.46 4.34
C GLY A 179 4.47 7.45 3.23
N ILE A 180 5.24 7.44 2.13
CA ILE A 180 5.03 6.57 0.96
C ILE A 180 6.13 5.52 0.75
N GLU A 181 7.06 5.35 1.67
CA GLU A 181 8.19 4.41 1.57
C GLU A 181 7.75 2.94 1.49
N SER A 182 6.54 2.61 1.92
CA SER A 182 5.95 1.29 1.81
C SER A 182 5.93 0.76 0.37
N CYS A 183 5.79 1.66 -0.61
CA CYS A 183 5.81 1.35 -2.04
C CYS A 183 7.14 0.73 -2.50
N LEU A 184 8.23 0.93 -1.75
CA LEU A 184 9.56 0.39 -2.06
C LEU A 184 9.73 -1.06 -1.59
N GLN A 185 8.93 -1.54 -0.65
CA GLN A 185 9.11 -2.83 0.02
C GLN A 185 9.07 -4.03 -0.93
N PRO A 186 8.11 -4.13 -1.89
CA PRO A 186 8.06 -5.28 -2.81
C PRO A 186 9.35 -5.41 -3.64
N LEU A 187 9.87 -4.29 -4.15
CA LEU A 187 11.09 -4.30 -4.95
C LEU A 187 12.33 -4.59 -4.09
N ARG A 188 12.42 -4.01 -2.89
CA ARG A 188 13.50 -4.32 -1.94
C ARG A 188 13.53 -5.81 -1.60
N LYS A 189 12.38 -6.41 -1.30
CA LYS A 189 12.27 -7.85 -1.03
C LYS A 189 12.77 -8.67 -2.22
N SER A 190 12.33 -8.35 -3.44
CA SER A 190 12.79 -9.04 -4.65
C SER A 190 14.29 -8.91 -4.91
N LEU A 191 14.89 -7.75 -4.57
CA LEU A 191 16.34 -7.55 -4.73
C LEU A 191 17.18 -8.39 -3.75
N TRP A 192 16.67 -8.61 -2.54
CA TRP A 192 17.39 -9.35 -1.49
C TRP A 192 17.11 -10.85 -1.49
N ASP A 193 16.03 -11.28 -2.11
CA ASP A 193 15.75 -12.70 -2.29
C ASP A 193 16.64 -13.27 -3.39
N ARG A 194 17.52 -14.21 -3.01
CA ARG A 194 18.45 -14.90 -3.93
C ARG A 194 17.72 -15.74 -4.99
N ASN A 195 16.47 -16.11 -4.74
CA ASN A 195 15.65 -16.90 -5.66
C ASN A 195 14.84 -16.02 -6.63
N SER A 196 14.82 -14.70 -6.43
CA SER A 196 14.10 -13.79 -7.33
C SER A 196 14.77 -13.75 -8.70
N THR A 197 13.95 -13.95 -9.72
CA THR A 197 14.36 -13.86 -11.12
C THR A 197 14.41 -12.40 -11.60
N PRO A 198 15.09 -12.10 -12.72
CA PRO A 198 14.99 -10.77 -13.35
C PRO A 198 13.56 -10.36 -13.67
N ALA A 199 12.68 -11.32 -14.00
CA ALA A 199 11.27 -11.06 -14.25
C ALA A 199 10.51 -10.61 -12.99
N ASP A 200 10.81 -11.18 -11.83
CA ASP A 200 10.21 -10.77 -10.54
C ASP A 200 10.65 -9.35 -10.16
N ILE A 201 11.93 -9.02 -10.36
CA ILE A 201 12.45 -7.67 -10.12
C ILE A 201 11.79 -6.68 -11.06
N LYS A 202 11.65 -7.01 -12.35
CA LYS A 202 10.96 -6.16 -13.32
C LYS A 202 9.50 -5.92 -12.96
N LYS A 203 8.79 -6.96 -12.51
CA LYS A 203 7.38 -6.88 -12.07
C LYS A 203 7.24 -5.94 -10.87
N THR A 204 8.06 -6.12 -9.82
CA THR A 204 8.00 -5.30 -8.62
C THR A 204 8.50 -3.88 -8.84
N ALA A 205 9.47 -3.68 -9.73
CA ALA A 205 9.95 -2.37 -10.13
C ALA A 205 8.90 -1.55 -10.90
N ALA A 206 8.04 -2.20 -11.69
CA ALA A 206 6.93 -1.52 -12.37
C ALA A 206 6.03 -0.80 -11.36
N GLY A 207 5.75 -1.41 -10.20
CA GLY A 207 4.98 -0.78 -9.14
C GLY A 207 5.67 0.45 -8.53
N VAL A 208 6.98 0.39 -8.33
CA VAL A 208 7.74 1.56 -7.85
C VAL A 208 7.72 2.70 -8.88
N ILE A 209 7.85 2.37 -10.17
CA ILE A 209 7.77 3.36 -11.26
C ILE A 209 6.39 4.04 -11.26
N THR A 210 5.30 3.28 -11.15
CA THR A 210 3.95 3.84 -11.04
C THR A 210 3.82 4.76 -9.83
N ALA A 211 4.35 4.37 -8.68
CA ALA A 211 4.34 5.22 -7.48
C ALA A 211 5.14 6.52 -7.67
N MET A 212 6.26 6.48 -8.41
CA MET A 212 7.04 7.67 -8.77
C MET A 212 6.30 8.58 -9.75
N GLU A 213 5.60 8.01 -10.72
CA GLU A 213 4.77 8.73 -11.70
C GLU A 213 3.60 9.43 -10.97
N ASN A 214 2.91 8.76 -10.05
CA ASN A 214 1.85 9.34 -9.21
C ASN A 214 2.38 10.46 -8.30
N LEU A 215 3.58 10.30 -7.73
CA LEU A 215 4.21 11.36 -6.95
C LEU A 215 4.40 12.64 -7.79
N ILE A 216 4.83 12.51 -9.04
CA ILE A 216 4.98 13.66 -9.96
C ILE A 216 3.62 14.31 -10.25
N GLU A 217 2.55 13.54 -10.44
CA GLU A 217 1.20 14.06 -10.67
C GLU A 217 0.71 14.84 -9.45
N ASN A 218 0.85 14.29 -8.24
CA ASN A 218 0.50 14.98 -7.00
C ASN A 218 1.29 16.29 -6.82
N ILE A 219 2.60 16.30 -7.14
CA ILE A 219 3.42 17.53 -7.13
C ILE A 219 2.87 18.57 -8.09
N ASN A 220 2.47 18.16 -9.29
CA ASN A 220 1.94 19.08 -10.28
C ASN A 220 0.60 19.71 -9.85
N GLU A 221 -0.25 18.96 -9.17
CA GLU A 221 -1.49 19.46 -8.58
C GLU A 221 -1.22 20.44 -7.45
N GLU A 222 -0.30 20.12 -6.55
CA GLU A 222 0.10 21.01 -5.45
C GLU A 222 0.70 22.32 -5.98
N LEU A 223 1.53 22.26 -7.03
CA LEU A 223 2.08 23.45 -7.69
C LEU A 223 0.99 24.33 -8.32
N LYS A 224 -0.12 23.79 -8.78
CA LYS A 224 -1.27 24.59 -9.26
C LYS A 224 -1.93 25.30 -8.08
N THR A 225 -2.17 24.59 -6.98
CA THR A 225 -2.78 25.17 -5.78
C THR A 225 -1.96 26.36 -5.26
N ILE A 226 -0.63 26.20 -5.15
CA ILE A 226 0.26 27.28 -4.69
C ILE A 226 0.17 28.51 -5.61
N ARG A 227 0.14 28.33 -6.94
CA ARG A 227 0.02 29.43 -7.90
C ARG A 227 -1.31 30.17 -7.80
N ASP A 228 -2.41 29.43 -7.60
CA ASP A 228 -3.74 30.02 -7.49
C ASP A 228 -3.88 30.83 -6.19
N GLU A 229 -3.24 30.39 -5.10
CA GLU A 229 -3.17 31.13 -3.84
C GLU A 229 -2.34 32.42 -3.97
N GLU A 230 -1.18 32.39 -4.65
CA GLU A 230 -0.36 33.57 -4.91
C GLU A 230 -1.12 34.62 -5.71
N GLN A 231 -1.88 34.23 -6.74
CA GLN A 231 -2.67 35.15 -7.55
C GLN A 231 -3.85 35.79 -6.80
N ASN A 232 -4.44 35.06 -5.84
CA ASN A 232 -5.54 35.57 -5.01
C ASN A 232 -5.09 36.52 -3.91
N THR A 233 -3.80 36.48 -3.55
CA THR A 233 -3.23 37.33 -2.49
C THR A 233 -2.79 38.70 -3.02
N ASP A 234 -2.54 38.81 -4.34
CA ASP A 234 -2.13 40.05 -5.04
C ASP A 234 -3.33 40.84 -5.62
N SER A 235 -4.57 40.42 -5.35
CA SER A 235 -5.81 41.06 -5.81
C SER A 235 -6.55 41.71 -4.65
#